data_5d17f188316ecce23389146f160ec06c
#
_entry.id   5d17f188316ecce23389146f160ec06c
#
_cell.length_a   1.000
_cell.length_b   1.000
_cell.length_c   1.000
_cell.angle_alpha   90.00
_cell.angle_beta   90.00
_cell.angle_gamma   90.00
#
_symmetry.space_group_name_H-M   'P 1'
#
loop_
_entity.id
_entity.type
_entity.pdbx_description
1 polymer ?
#
loop_
_entity_poly.entity_id
_entity_poly.type
_entity_poly.pdbx_seq_one_letter_code
_entity_poly.pdbx_strand_id
1 'polypeptide(L)'
;MTGNNPTDRSKVGTKRHILTDKQGIPLSAIISSASTHDIKAVTDVIDNTVIKRTFVSKPKRGKRQRRKYHHLCLDRAYNSKSTENEIINRGYVPHIPYKRKRGQVRKKVHQKQYDSVRNKRWVVERTNSWHNRFRKLYIRYEKKVENYLGLVQLSYSIIIYRKIVLGEALNLR
;
A
#
# COMPACT_ATOMS: atom_id res chain seq x y z
N MET A 1 -6.90 16.25 11.57
CA MET A 1 -6.19 16.23 10.28
C MET A 1 -7.21 15.92 9.19
N THR A 2 -7.76 16.96 8.60
CA THR A 2 -8.72 16.90 7.48
C THR A 2 -8.25 17.92 6.44
N GLY A 3 -8.71 17.78 5.20
CA GLY A 3 -8.39 18.75 4.14
C GLY A 3 -9.29 18.53 2.93
N ASN A 4 -9.30 19.51 2.04
CA ASN A 4 -10.10 19.46 0.84
C ASN A 4 -9.58 18.41 -0.13
N ASN A 5 -10.46 17.52 -0.59
CA ASN A 5 -10.13 16.52 -1.57
C ASN A 5 -10.22 17.12 -2.99
N PRO A 6 -9.10 17.27 -3.71
CA PRO A 6 -9.10 17.88 -5.04
C PRO A 6 -9.84 17.05 -6.10
N THR A 7 -10.04 15.76 -5.85
CA THR A 7 -10.68 14.83 -6.78
C THR A 7 -12.17 14.61 -6.48
N ASP A 8 -12.68 15.03 -5.32
CA ASP A 8 -14.07 14.85 -4.92
C ASP A 8 -14.72 16.20 -4.54
N ARG A 9 -14.81 17.11 -5.52
CA ARG A 9 -15.49 18.42 -5.40
C ARG A 9 -15.09 19.18 -4.14
N SER A 10 -13.81 19.13 -3.76
CA SER A 10 -13.25 19.80 -2.59
C SER A 10 -13.90 19.45 -1.25
N LYS A 11 -14.59 18.31 -1.16
CA LYS A 11 -15.12 17.83 0.13
C LYS A 11 -14.00 17.64 1.14
N VAL A 12 -14.25 18.08 2.35
CA VAL A 12 -13.29 17.91 3.45
C VAL A 12 -13.23 16.44 3.86
N GLY A 13 -12.04 15.87 3.88
CA GLY A 13 -11.87 14.46 4.14
C GLY A 13 -10.50 14.07 4.66
N THR A 14 -10.33 12.76 4.80
CA THR A 14 -9.11 12.12 5.27
C THR A 14 -8.79 10.96 4.34
N LYS A 15 -7.52 10.79 3.98
CA LYS A 15 -7.03 9.64 3.22
C LYS A 15 -6.46 8.58 4.15
N ARG A 16 -6.73 7.32 3.82
CA ARG A 16 -6.09 6.14 4.43
C ARG A 16 -5.08 5.59 3.43
N HIS A 17 -3.81 5.59 3.78
CA HIS A 17 -2.76 4.95 2.99
C HIS A 17 -2.48 3.59 3.60
N ILE A 18 -2.60 2.54 2.80
CA ILE A 18 -2.57 1.16 3.25
C ILE A 18 -1.52 0.39 2.45
N LEU A 19 -0.70 -0.37 3.15
CA LEU A 19 0.18 -1.38 2.57
C LEU A 19 -0.40 -2.75 2.85
N THR A 20 -0.47 -3.59 1.82
CA THR A 20 -0.95 -4.98 1.95
C THR A 20 0.07 -5.95 1.39
N ASP A 21 -0.01 -7.20 1.84
CA ASP A 21 0.66 -8.31 1.19
C ASP A 21 -0.08 -8.75 -0.10
N LYS A 22 0.44 -9.78 -0.79
CA LYS A 22 -0.17 -10.34 -2.01
C LYS A 22 -1.56 -10.96 -1.79
N GLN A 23 -1.93 -11.25 -0.56
CA GLN A 23 -3.21 -11.84 -0.17
C GLN A 23 -4.22 -10.80 0.31
N GLY A 24 -3.80 -9.51 0.38
CA GLY A 24 -4.61 -8.42 0.89
C GLY A 24 -4.60 -8.29 2.41
N ILE A 25 -3.67 -8.97 3.09
CA ILE A 25 -3.47 -8.80 4.53
C ILE A 25 -2.83 -7.42 4.74
N PRO A 26 -3.43 -6.54 5.55
CA PRO A 26 -2.86 -5.24 5.82
C PRO A 26 -1.59 -5.35 6.66
N LEU A 27 -0.53 -4.67 6.23
CA LEU A 27 0.78 -4.64 6.87
C LEU A 27 1.07 -3.32 7.56
N SER A 28 0.50 -2.24 7.05
CA SER A 28 0.68 -0.87 7.57
C SER A 28 -0.47 0.02 7.17
N ALA A 29 -0.77 1.01 8.01
CA ALA A 29 -1.66 2.11 7.68
C ALA A 29 -1.17 3.42 8.26
N ILE A 30 -1.37 4.49 7.51
CA ILE A 30 -1.25 5.86 8.00
C ILE A 30 -2.45 6.68 7.53
N ILE A 31 -2.71 7.75 8.26
CA ILE A 31 -3.79 8.68 7.97
C ILE A 31 -3.18 10.01 7.56
N SER A 32 -3.70 10.59 6.48
CA SER A 32 -3.33 11.94 6.06
C SER A 32 -4.56 12.79 5.73
N SER A 33 -4.34 14.09 5.60
CA SER A 33 -5.33 14.99 5.02
C SER A 33 -5.67 14.59 3.58
N ALA A 34 -6.92 14.75 3.17
CA ALA A 34 -7.32 14.48 1.79
C ALA A 34 -6.61 15.40 0.76
N SER A 35 -6.10 16.55 1.19
CA SER A 35 -5.28 17.45 0.38
C SER A 35 -3.85 16.97 0.18
N THR A 36 -3.36 16.03 1.00
CA THR A 36 -1.99 15.52 0.89
C THR A 36 -1.83 14.67 -0.36
N HIS A 37 -0.76 14.93 -1.14
CA HIS A 37 -0.44 14.12 -2.31
C HIS A 37 0.07 12.75 -1.87
N ASP A 38 -0.47 11.67 -2.46
CA ASP A 38 -0.22 10.29 -2.05
C ASP A 38 1.26 9.91 -2.09
N ILE A 39 2.04 10.51 -2.99
CA ILE A 39 3.47 10.27 -3.12
C ILE A 39 4.26 10.59 -1.84
N LYS A 40 3.81 11.58 -1.06
CA LYS A 40 4.46 11.97 0.19
C LYS A 40 4.27 10.95 1.32
N ALA A 41 3.24 10.12 1.20
CA ALA A 41 2.89 9.12 2.21
C ALA A 41 3.60 7.78 2.03
N VAL A 42 4.27 7.53 0.89
CA VAL A 42 4.85 6.22 0.56
C VAL A 42 5.89 5.78 1.58
N THR A 43 6.83 6.66 1.90
CA THR A 43 7.92 6.37 2.84
C THR A 43 7.39 6.06 4.22
N ASP A 44 6.47 6.89 4.71
CA ASP A 44 5.87 6.72 6.03
C ASP A 44 5.08 5.43 6.15
N VAL A 45 4.34 5.05 5.09
CA VAL A 45 3.61 3.77 5.06
C VAL A 45 4.56 2.58 5.12
N ILE A 46 5.69 2.63 4.39
CA ILE A 46 6.69 1.57 4.41
C ILE A 46 7.37 1.48 5.78
N ASP A 47 7.77 2.62 6.33
CA ASP A 47 8.51 2.70 7.60
C ASP A 47 7.63 2.31 8.81
N ASN A 48 6.30 2.51 8.70
CA ASN A 48 5.31 2.13 9.71
C ASN A 48 4.86 0.65 9.62
N THR A 49 5.57 -0.18 8.85
CA THR A 49 5.24 -1.61 8.75
C THR A 49 5.54 -2.31 10.08
N VAL A 50 4.54 -2.99 10.63
CA VAL A 50 4.64 -3.68 11.95
C VAL A 50 5.69 -4.78 11.92
N ILE A 51 5.70 -5.58 10.86
CA ILE A 51 6.68 -6.65 10.66
C ILE A 51 7.90 -6.06 9.97
N LYS A 52 8.87 -5.63 10.76
CA LYS A 52 10.15 -5.17 10.20
C LYS A 52 10.88 -6.33 9.55
N ARG A 53 11.42 -6.09 8.35
CA ARG A 53 12.19 -7.10 7.65
C ARG A 53 13.45 -7.44 8.41
N THR A 54 13.66 -8.70 8.67
CA THR A 54 14.99 -9.23 8.95
C THR A 54 15.76 -9.20 7.63
N PHE A 55 16.72 -8.30 7.52
CA PHE A 55 17.74 -8.42 6.47
C PHE A 55 18.40 -9.77 6.66
N VAL A 56 18.23 -10.66 5.69
CA VAL A 56 18.87 -11.98 5.74
C VAL A 56 20.37 -11.75 5.90
N SER A 57 20.90 -12.19 7.04
CA SER A 57 22.32 -12.15 7.35
C SER A 57 23.15 -12.74 6.20
N LYS A 58 24.40 -12.26 6.06
CA LYS A 58 25.32 -12.69 5.01
C LYS A 58 25.31 -14.21 4.84
N PRO A 59 25.26 -14.75 3.60
CA PRO A 59 25.20 -16.18 3.39
C PRO A 59 26.42 -16.85 4.01
N LYS A 60 26.20 -17.94 4.73
CA LYS A 60 27.29 -18.80 5.18
C LYS A 60 28.09 -19.29 3.97
N ARG A 61 29.43 -19.29 4.10
CA ARG A 61 30.39 -19.66 3.05
C ARG A 61 29.90 -20.91 2.30
N GLY A 62 29.72 -20.83 0.97
CA GLY A 62 29.39 -21.97 0.11
C GLY A 62 27.95 -22.16 -0.32
N LYS A 63 26.97 -21.41 0.21
CA LYS A 63 25.58 -21.50 -0.24
C LYS A 63 25.14 -20.19 -0.92
N ARG A 64 24.79 -20.23 -2.22
CA ARG A 64 24.10 -19.12 -2.91
C ARG A 64 22.73 -18.97 -2.29
N GLN A 65 22.59 -18.09 -1.30
CA GLN A 65 21.30 -17.71 -0.77
C GLN A 65 20.61 -16.79 -1.79
N ARG A 66 19.54 -17.26 -2.42
CA ARG A 66 18.69 -16.40 -3.27
C ARG A 66 18.11 -15.31 -2.38
N ARG A 67 18.59 -14.07 -2.52
CA ARG A 67 17.99 -12.91 -1.87
C ARG A 67 16.54 -12.82 -2.32
N LYS A 68 15.61 -13.04 -1.41
CA LYS A 68 14.19 -12.79 -1.66
C LYS A 68 13.97 -11.27 -1.63
N TYR A 69 13.97 -10.66 -2.78
CA TYR A 69 13.55 -9.27 -2.91
C TYR A 69 12.03 -9.20 -2.72
N HIS A 70 11.60 -8.19 -1.99
CA HIS A 70 10.18 -7.92 -1.87
C HIS A 70 9.78 -6.89 -2.92
N HIS A 71 8.77 -7.20 -3.67
CA HIS A 71 8.25 -6.37 -4.74
C HIS A 71 7.15 -5.46 -4.19
N LEU A 72 7.25 -4.16 -4.45
CA LEU A 72 6.25 -3.16 -4.07
C LEU A 72 5.53 -2.66 -5.31
N CYS A 73 4.23 -2.94 -5.39
CA CYS A 73 3.39 -2.54 -6.51
C CYS A 73 2.64 -1.25 -6.15
N LEU A 74 2.83 -0.21 -6.94
CA LEU A 74 2.25 1.11 -6.73
C LEU A 74 1.47 1.56 -7.96
N ASP A 75 0.61 2.58 -7.79
CA ASP A 75 -0.09 3.19 -8.91
C ASP A 75 0.81 4.14 -9.70
N ARG A 76 0.35 4.52 -10.90
CA ARG A 76 1.00 5.50 -11.78
C ARG A 76 1.19 6.88 -11.11
N ALA A 77 0.33 7.24 -10.17
CA ALA A 77 0.46 8.48 -9.41
C ALA A 77 1.78 8.59 -8.64
N TYR A 78 2.41 7.46 -8.33
CA TYR A 78 3.69 7.38 -7.61
C TYR A 78 4.92 7.39 -8.52
N ASN A 79 4.75 7.60 -9.83
CA ASN A 79 5.85 7.60 -10.79
C ASN A 79 6.73 8.85 -10.63
N SER A 80 7.77 8.71 -9.85
CA SER A 80 8.82 9.71 -9.62
C SER A 80 10.14 8.99 -9.35
N LYS A 81 11.23 9.48 -9.95
CA LYS A 81 12.56 8.91 -9.74
C LYS A 81 13.01 9.01 -8.26
N SER A 82 12.62 10.08 -7.59
CA SER A 82 12.87 10.23 -6.14
C SER A 82 12.17 9.13 -5.34
N THR A 83 10.89 8.89 -5.61
CA THR A 83 10.11 7.84 -4.93
C THR A 83 10.68 6.44 -5.21
N GLU A 84 11.09 6.17 -6.44
CA GLU A 84 11.73 4.89 -6.78
C GLU A 84 13.01 4.67 -5.97
N ASN A 85 13.87 5.69 -5.88
CA ASN A 85 15.11 5.61 -5.10
C ASN A 85 14.83 5.40 -3.60
N GLU A 86 13.86 6.10 -3.03
CA GLU A 86 13.44 5.94 -1.64
C GLU A 86 12.94 4.51 -1.33
N ILE A 87 12.22 3.90 -2.26
CA ILE A 87 11.73 2.53 -2.15
C ILE A 87 12.89 1.54 -2.24
N ILE A 88 13.84 1.76 -3.16
CA ILE A 88 15.03 0.92 -3.33
C ILE A 88 15.91 0.99 -2.09
N ASN A 89 16.13 2.19 -1.53
CA ASN A 89 16.91 2.39 -0.31
C ASN A 89 16.33 1.61 0.89
N ARG A 90 15.00 1.40 0.90
CA ARG A 90 14.30 0.57 1.88
C ARG A 90 14.29 -0.93 1.53
N GLY A 91 15.05 -1.34 0.53
CA GLY A 91 15.22 -2.75 0.12
C GLY A 91 14.03 -3.36 -0.61
N TYR A 92 13.16 -2.55 -1.21
CA TYR A 92 12.07 -3.00 -2.07
C TYR A 92 12.40 -2.84 -3.54
N VAL A 93 11.83 -3.69 -4.38
CA VAL A 93 11.83 -3.52 -5.84
C VAL A 93 10.54 -2.82 -6.24
N PRO A 94 10.61 -1.55 -6.69
CA PRO A 94 9.41 -0.80 -7.07
C PRO A 94 8.85 -1.31 -8.40
N HIS A 95 7.53 -1.46 -8.45
CA HIS A 95 6.78 -1.71 -9.68
C HIS A 95 5.76 -0.59 -9.86
N ILE A 96 6.17 0.46 -10.54
CA ILE A 96 5.38 1.67 -10.79
C ILE A 96 5.11 1.79 -12.29
N PRO A 97 3.83 1.98 -12.70
CA PRO A 97 3.51 2.21 -14.10
C PRO A 97 4.17 3.46 -14.65
N TYR A 98 4.83 3.32 -15.80
CA TYR A 98 5.42 4.48 -16.46
C TYR A 98 4.33 5.48 -16.90
N LYS A 99 4.49 6.74 -16.52
CA LYS A 99 3.64 7.83 -16.98
C LYS A 99 4.15 8.31 -18.33
N ARG A 100 3.47 7.91 -19.41
CA ARG A 100 3.81 8.34 -20.77
C ARG A 100 3.70 9.85 -20.89
N LYS A 101 4.76 10.51 -21.33
CA LYS A 101 4.68 11.91 -21.78
C LYS A 101 4.06 11.95 -23.17
N ARG A 102 3.30 13.02 -23.46
CA ARG A 102 2.69 13.23 -24.78
C ARG A 102 3.80 13.23 -25.85
N GLY A 103 3.68 12.41 -26.91
CA GLY A 103 4.68 12.29 -27.97
C GLY A 103 5.77 11.23 -27.79
N GLN A 104 5.88 10.57 -26.66
CA GLN A 104 6.89 9.49 -26.49
C GLN A 104 6.41 8.14 -27.02
N VAL A 105 7.32 7.45 -27.77
CA VAL A 105 7.10 6.08 -28.22
C VAL A 105 7.24 5.10 -27.04
N ARG A 106 6.38 4.09 -27.00
CA ARG A 106 6.35 3.08 -25.93
C ARG A 106 7.56 2.15 -26.05
N LYS A 107 8.48 2.16 -25.09
CA LYS A 107 9.61 1.20 -25.06
C LYS A 107 9.09 -0.17 -24.65
N LYS A 108 9.23 -1.18 -25.54
CA LYS A 108 8.75 -2.57 -25.34
C LYS A 108 9.32 -3.27 -24.09
N VAL A 109 10.51 -2.88 -23.64
CA VAL A 109 11.23 -3.52 -22.53
C VAL A 109 10.49 -3.38 -21.18
N HIS A 110 9.79 -2.27 -20.96
CA HIS A 110 9.07 -2.04 -19.71
C HIS A 110 7.70 -2.75 -19.63
N GLN A 111 7.22 -3.28 -20.74
CA GLN A 111 5.87 -3.86 -20.81
C GLN A 111 5.80 -5.28 -20.22
N LYS A 112 6.78 -6.15 -20.49
CA LYS A 112 6.79 -7.55 -19.99
C LYS A 112 6.91 -7.64 -18.46
N GLN A 113 7.75 -6.79 -17.87
CA GLN A 113 7.91 -6.71 -16.40
C GLN A 113 6.66 -6.13 -15.72
N TYR A 114 5.92 -5.32 -16.45
CA TYR A 114 4.75 -4.59 -16.05
C TYR A 114 3.48 -5.45 -16.00
N ASP A 115 3.27 -6.31 -17.00
CA ASP A 115 2.04 -7.07 -17.16
C ASP A 115 1.87 -8.14 -16.07
N SER A 116 2.97 -8.69 -15.54
CA SER A 116 2.91 -9.65 -14.42
C SER A 116 2.49 -9.01 -13.08
N VAL A 117 2.71 -7.70 -12.94
CA VAL A 117 2.42 -6.93 -11.72
C VAL A 117 1.07 -6.22 -11.82
N ARG A 118 0.65 -5.85 -13.03
CA ARG A 118 -0.59 -5.13 -13.31
C ARG A 118 -1.83 -5.86 -12.76
N ASN A 119 -1.83 -7.17 -12.78
CA ASN A 119 -2.94 -8.00 -12.31
C ASN A 119 -3.11 -8.03 -10.78
N LYS A 120 -2.20 -7.39 -9.99
CA LYS A 120 -2.25 -7.45 -8.53
C LYS A 120 -2.76 -6.18 -7.85
N ARG A 121 -3.06 -5.13 -8.60
CA ARG A 121 -3.63 -3.88 -8.05
C ARG A 121 -4.97 -4.09 -7.34
N TRP A 122 -5.79 -4.99 -7.84
CA TRP A 122 -7.08 -5.33 -7.24
C TRP A 122 -6.98 -5.78 -5.78
N VAL A 123 -5.80 -6.20 -5.33
CA VAL A 123 -5.57 -6.69 -3.97
C VAL A 123 -5.80 -5.58 -2.94
N VAL A 124 -5.23 -4.39 -3.15
CA VAL A 124 -5.42 -3.25 -2.24
C VAL A 124 -6.84 -2.71 -2.33
N GLU A 125 -7.45 -2.72 -3.52
CA GLU A 125 -8.85 -2.34 -3.73
C GLU A 125 -9.80 -3.27 -2.95
N ARG A 126 -9.53 -4.57 -2.96
CA ARG A 126 -10.25 -5.56 -2.17
C ARG A 126 -10.13 -5.29 -0.67
N THR A 127 -8.92 -5.01 -0.18
CA THR A 127 -8.71 -4.69 1.25
C THR A 127 -9.45 -3.40 1.63
N ASN A 128 -9.45 -2.39 0.78
CA ASN A 128 -10.26 -1.18 0.99
C ASN A 128 -11.76 -1.49 1.03
N SER A 129 -12.23 -2.41 0.19
CA SER A 129 -13.62 -2.87 0.20
C SER A 129 -13.97 -3.53 1.53
N TRP A 130 -13.09 -4.35 2.10
CA TRP A 130 -13.29 -4.93 3.43
C TRP A 130 -13.38 -3.87 4.53
N HIS A 131 -12.50 -2.85 4.50
CA HIS A 131 -12.56 -1.74 5.44
C HIS A 131 -13.86 -0.95 5.36
N ASN A 132 -14.37 -0.73 4.17
CA ASN A 132 -15.61 0.03 3.97
C ASN A 132 -16.85 -0.67 4.55
N ARG A 133 -16.77 -1.96 4.88
CA ARG A 133 -17.83 -2.69 5.59
C ARG A 133 -17.91 -2.36 7.09
N PHE A 134 -16.82 -1.84 7.64
CA PHE A 134 -16.87 -1.28 9.01
C PHE A 134 -17.46 0.12 8.94
N ARG A 135 -18.72 0.29 9.32
CA ARG A 135 -19.48 1.56 9.19
C ARG A 135 -18.73 2.76 9.74
N LYS A 136 -18.06 2.61 10.91
CA LYS A 136 -17.26 3.68 11.54
C LYS A 136 -15.99 4.05 10.76
N LEU A 137 -15.54 3.21 9.82
CA LEU A 137 -14.42 3.50 8.93
C LEU A 137 -14.88 4.10 7.60
N TYR A 138 -16.08 3.74 7.15
CA TYR A 138 -16.65 4.25 5.91
C TYR A 138 -16.97 5.74 6.02
N ILE A 139 -17.62 6.14 7.13
CA ILE A 139 -17.87 7.53 7.49
C ILE A 139 -17.07 7.82 8.76
N ARG A 140 -16.16 8.79 8.67
CA ARG A 140 -15.35 9.17 9.82
C ARG A 140 -16.15 10.06 10.76
N TYR A 141 -16.48 9.52 11.92
CA TYR A 141 -17.07 10.26 13.04
C TYR A 141 -16.02 10.74 14.04
N GLU A 142 -14.87 10.06 14.11
CA GLU A 142 -13.83 10.36 15.07
C GLU A 142 -13.12 11.67 14.74
N LYS A 143 -13.17 12.63 15.68
CA LYS A 143 -12.51 13.93 15.56
C LYS A 143 -10.98 13.78 15.66
N LYS A 144 -10.50 12.99 16.64
CA LYS A 144 -9.08 12.74 16.84
C LYS A 144 -8.56 11.73 15.81
N VAL A 145 -7.39 12.02 15.23
CA VAL A 145 -6.77 11.16 14.20
C VAL A 145 -6.34 9.83 14.79
N GLU A 146 -5.82 9.88 16.02
CA GLU A 146 -5.32 8.71 16.75
C GLU A 146 -6.45 7.71 17.01
N ASN A 147 -7.64 8.18 17.40
CA ASN A 147 -8.80 7.32 17.59
C ASN A 147 -9.25 6.68 16.28
N TYR A 148 -9.26 7.46 15.19
CA TYR A 148 -9.60 6.92 13.88
C TYR A 148 -8.56 5.89 13.40
N LEU A 149 -7.26 6.15 13.60
CA LEU A 149 -6.20 5.19 13.32
C LEU A 149 -6.36 3.92 14.16
N GLY A 150 -6.71 4.04 15.44
CA GLY A 150 -7.00 2.91 16.31
C GLY A 150 -8.13 2.02 15.77
N LEU A 151 -9.21 2.62 15.25
CA LEU A 151 -10.29 1.87 14.60
C LEU A 151 -9.83 1.17 13.32
N VAL A 152 -8.97 1.81 12.53
CA VAL A 152 -8.35 1.19 11.34
C VAL A 152 -7.50 -0.02 11.75
N GLN A 153 -6.68 0.11 12.78
CA GLN A 153 -5.84 -0.98 13.30
C GLN A 153 -6.69 -2.12 13.87
N LEU A 154 -7.77 -1.83 14.58
CA LEU A 154 -8.72 -2.84 15.07
C LEU A 154 -9.36 -3.61 13.91
N SER A 155 -9.76 -2.91 12.84
CA SER A 155 -10.29 -3.59 11.65
C SER A 155 -9.25 -4.51 10.99
N TYR A 156 -7.97 -4.14 11.02
CA TYR A 156 -6.88 -5.00 10.55
C TYR A 156 -6.76 -6.26 11.37
N SER A 157 -6.80 -6.15 12.70
CA SER A 157 -6.73 -7.30 13.60
C SER A 157 -7.88 -8.27 13.31
N ILE A 158 -9.08 -7.77 13.07
CA ILE A 158 -10.25 -8.60 12.71
C ILE A 158 -10.03 -9.29 11.34
N ILE A 159 -9.54 -8.56 10.34
CA ILE A 159 -9.26 -9.11 9.00
C ILE A 159 -8.19 -10.19 9.08
N ILE A 160 -7.11 -9.94 9.81
CA ILE A 160 -6.00 -10.88 10.00
C ILE A 160 -6.49 -12.13 10.72
N TYR A 161 -7.21 -11.97 11.83
CA TYR A 161 -7.76 -13.06 12.62
C TYR A 161 -8.65 -13.98 11.78
N ARG A 162 -9.62 -13.40 11.06
CA ARG A 162 -10.52 -14.19 10.21
C ARG A 162 -9.78 -14.93 9.11
N LYS A 163 -8.81 -14.31 8.50
CA LYS A 163 -8.10 -14.90 7.37
C LYS A 163 -7.05 -15.92 7.78
N ILE A 164 -6.32 -15.68 8.85
CA ILE A 164 -5.20 -16.54 9.28
C ILE A 164 -5.67 -17.59 10.28
N VAL A 165 -6.45 -17.20 11.27
CA VAL A 165 -6.85 -18.08 12.37
C VAL A 165 -8.06 -18.93 12.00
N LEU A 166 -9.10 -18.32 11.43
CA LEU A 166 -10.32 -19.05 11.08
C LEU A 166 -10.25 -19.71 9.69
N GLY A 167 -9.21 -19.44 8.90
CA GLY A 167 -9.11 -19.98 7.53
C GLY A 167 -10.23 -19.49 6.60
N GLU A 168 -11.01 -18.51 7.02
CA GLU A 168 -12.14 -18.03 6.25
C GLU A 168 -11.65 -17.34 4.96
N ALA A 169 -12.10 -17.86 3.82
CA ALA A 169 -12.17 -17.01 2.63
C ALA A 169 -13.07 -15.83 3.01
N LEU A 170 -12.51 -14.61 3.04
CA LEU A 170 -13.25 -13.39 3.41
C LEU A 170 -14.34 -13.07 2.39
N ASN A 171 -15.31 -13.95 2.26
CA ASN A 171 -16.60 -13.70 1.67
C ASN A 171 -17.42 -12.93 2.73
N LEU A 172 -17.06 -11.68 2.93
CA LEU A 172 -17.91 -10.75 3.65
C LEU A 172 -19.10 -10.45 2.72
N ARG A 173 -20.11 -11.32 2.73
CA ARG A 173 -21.45 -10.98 2.24
C ARG A 173 -22.08 -9.94 3.15
#